data_18e89e969348cfaa0b972a491be17ab6
#
_entry.id   18e89e969348cfaa0b972a491be17ab6
#
_cell.length_a   1.000
_cell.length_b   1.000
_cell.length_c   1.000
_cell.angle_alpha   90.00
_cell.angle_beta   90.00
_cell.angle_gamma   90.00
#
_symmetry.space_group_name_H-M   'P 1'
#
loop_
_entity.id
_entity.type
_entity.pdbx_description
1 polymer ?
#
loop_
_entity_poly.entity_id
_entity_poly.type
_entity_poly.pdbx_seq_one_letter_code
_entity_poly.pdbx_strand_id
1 'polypeptide(L)'
;MEYSAIIHDMDKRFSYAVDKDLFVIRVQVKKDDMKEVILHYEDKYIPMERKDTRKTVPMKKVAVSQFHDYYEAQIKMHLICLRYFFEFTDTQGEKVYYGNYEFDKECITNRDRMFDCPQNLREEEMFEVPEWAANKVVYQIFPSRFAATEPVDKELWYKAPITPMDDLHGNLRGIIEHMDDIQNLGIDVLYMTPIFQSDSCHKYDTTDYYQIDPSFGTTEDLKELVQKAHERGLKVVLDAVYNHTGREFFAFADILENGEKSKYRDWYFIDGFPLKSEWGEIPNFKCFGYYGGMPKLNLKNPEVEKYITDVACYWIKECDIDGWRLDVGDEISHFFWKNFRKAVKAVKKDLLIIGEIWHYAGDFLEGDEWDTVMNYPFYLNLIDLLADEKITVSQFVQNLGYLKGRLHKNCYPLMWNLIDSHDTARFLHLCNDNKKKQHLAAAFQLLLPGMPMIYYGDEYAMPGANDPDCRRGMYWDEEYQDKEMYEWYKRLIQVRKSHACIVEGELAGSVTEDEEGTIVLIRKNGEETIAMIFNCSSSAKKFNEYTQKYNLLTENTFDGNVEGFDAAVIVL
;
A
#
# COMPACT_ATOMS: atom_id res chain seq x y z
N MET A 1 -2.62 -34.98 9.35
CA MET A 1 -3.37 -33.81 8.79
C MET A 1 -4.06 -33.05 9.91
N GLU A 2 -3.88 -31.73 9.98
CA GLU A 2 -4.52 -30.87 11.00
C GLU A 2 -5.76 -30.20 10.41
N TYR A 3 -6.92 -30.79 10.62
CA TYR A 3 -8.20 -30.35 10.03
C TYR A 3 -8.61 -28.95 10.47
N SER A 4 -8.31 -28.58 11.73
CA SER A 4 -8.69 -27.27 12.28
C SER A 4 -7.94 -26.10 11.64
N ALA A 5 -6.83 -26.36 10.95
CA ALA A 5 -6.04 -25.36 10.24
C ALA A 5 -6.39 -25.25 8.75
N ILE A 6 -7.26 -26.14 8.24
CA ILE A 6 -7.75 -26.05 6.86
C ILE A 6 -8.91 -25.06 6.84
N ILE A 7 -8.66 -23.91 6.21
CA ILE A 7 -9.61 -22.80 6.13
C ILE A 7 -9.83 -22.43 4.67
N HIS A 8 -11.09 -22.47 4.27
CA HIS A 8 -11.56 -21.96 3.00
C HIS A 8 -13.01 -21.48 3.15
N ASP A 9 -13.27 -20.28 2.69
CA ASP A 9 -14.60 -19.69 2.60
C ASP A 9 -14.85 -19.22 1.16
N MET A 10 -16.13 -19.14 0.77
CA MET A 10 -16.52 -18.64 -0.56
C MET A 10 -16.50 -17.09 -0.62
N ASP A 11 -15.70 -16.45 0.22
CA ASP A 11 -15.50 -15.01 0.24
C ASP A 11 -14.36 -14.59 -0.70
N LYS A 12 -14.25 -13.29 -0.95
CA LYS A 12 -13.27 -12.72 -1.88
C LYS A 12 -11.79 -12.83 -1.43
N ARG A 13 -11.51 -13.33 -0.24
CA ARG A 13 -10.15 -13.68 0.21
C ARG A 13 -9.67 -14.98 -0.38
N PHE A 14 -10.59 -15.95 -0.56
CA PHE A 14 -10.28 -17.31 -0.97
C PHE A 14 -10.85 -17.68 -2.33
N SER A 15 -11.90 -16.99 -2.81
CA SER A 15 -12.61 -17.34 -4.03
C SER A 15 -13.04 -16.09 -4.78
N TYR A 16 -12.34 -15.72 -5.86
CA TYR A 16 -12.59 -14.48 -6.57
C TYR A 16 -12.21 -14.55 -8.06
N ALA A 17 -12.84 -13.68 -8.85
CA ALA A 17 -12.46 -13.44 -10.23
C ALA A 17 -11.36 -12.37 -10.31
N VAL A 18 -10.33 -12.63 -11.10
CA VAL A 18 -9.30 -11.64 -11.47
C VAL A 18 -9.76 -10.83 -12.67
N ASP A 19 -10.35 -11.53 -13.63
CA ASP A 19 -11.02 -10.98 -14.80
C ASP A 19 -12.19 -11.91 -15.20
N LYS A 20 -12.86 -11.64 -16.32
CA LYS A 20 -14.03 -12.39 -16.79
C LYS A 20 -13.76 -13.88 -17.11
N ASP A 21 -12.50 -14.27 -17.26
CA ASP A 21 -12.10 -15.61 -17.68
C ASP A 21 -11.12 -16.27 -16.70
N LEU A 22 -10.60 -15.54 -15.70
CA LEU A 22 -9.61 -16.03 -14.74
C LEU A 22 -10.14 -15.99 -13.31
N PHE A 23 -10.24 -17.16 -12.68
CA PHE A 23 -10.66 -17.34 -11.30
C PHE A 23 -9.52 -17.85 -10.45
N VAL A 24 -9.50 -17.37 -9.21
CA VAL A 24 -8.55 -17.80 -8.17
C VAL A 24 -9.34 -18.50 -7.07
N ILE A 25 -8.93 -19.72 -6.75
CA ILE A 25 -9.38 -20.44 -5.56
C ILE A 25 -8.18 -20.69 -4.67
N ARG A 26 -8.30 -20.32 -3.41
CA ARG A 26 -7.23 -20.38 -2.42
C ARG A 26 -7.68 -21.18 -1.22
N VAL A 27 -6.76 -21.87 -0.55
CA VAL A 27 -7.00 -22.55 0.72
C VAL A 27 -5.80 -22.35 1.64
N GLN A 28 -6.06 -22.12 2.91
CA GLN A 28 -5.08 -22.07 3.97
C GLN A 28 -5.03 -23.44 4.66
N VAL A 29 -3.82 -23.92 4.95
CA VAL A 29 -3.58 -25.16 5.69
C VAL A 29 -2.47 -24.97 6.72
N LYS A 30 -2.30 -25.89 7.66
CA LYS A 30 -1.16 -25.85 8.59
C LYS A 30 0.16 -25.90 7.81
N LYS A 31 1.13 -25.12 8.25
CA LYS A 31 2.46 -25.08 7.66
C LYS A 31 3.10 -26.47 7.62
N ASP A 32 3.64 -26.83 6.46
CA ASP A 32 4.38 -28.08 6.19
C ASP A 32 3.57 -29.39 6.45
N ASP A 33 2.24 -29.32 6.47
CA ASP A 33 1.36 -30.46 6.71
C ASP A 33 0.97 -31.20 5.41
N MET A 34 0.91 -30.50 4.27
CA MET A 34 0.44 -31.07 3.01
C MET A 34 1.58 -31.43 2.07
N LYS A 35 1.51 -32.65 1.51
CA LYS A 35 2.33 -33.09 0.40
C LYS A 35 1.79 -32.62 -0.94
N GLU A 36 0.46 -32.64 -1.07
CA GLU A 36 -0.24 -32.28 -2.31
C GLU A 36 -1.63 -31.74 -1.99
N VAL A 37 -2.05 -30.73 -2.74
CA VAL A 37 -3.41 -30.17 -2.71
C VAL A 37 -3.92 -30.10 -4.15
N ILE A 38 -5.07 -30.71 -4.42
CA ILE A 38 -5.70 -30.72 -5.74
C ILE A 38 -7.08 -30.10 -5.64
N LEU A 39 -7.40 -29.19 -6.56
CA LEU A 39 -8.74 -28.66 -6.75
C LEU A 39 -9.48 -29.47 -7.80
N HIS A 40 -10.64 -30.00 -7.44
CA HIS A 40 -11.61 -30.59 -8.36
C HIS A 40 -12.67 -29.53 -8.67
N TYR A 41 -12.97 -29.30 -9.95
CA TYR A 41 -13.93 -28.27 -10.35
C TYR A 41 -14.73 -28.63 -11.58
N GLU A 42 -15.92 -28.05 -11.68
CA GLU A 42 -16.83 -28.22 -12.81
C GLU A 42 -17.70 -26.97 -12.99
N ASP A 43 -18.32 -26.83 -14.17
CA ASP A 43 -19.39 -25.84 -14.39
C ASP A 43 -20.67 -26.34 -13.71
N LYS A 44 -21.25 -25.53 -12.83
CA LYS A 44 -22.51 -25.85 -12.13
C LYS A 44 -23.68 -26.15 -13.05
N TYR A 45 -23.72 -25.53 -14.23
CA TYR A 45 -24.82 -25.65 -15.18
C TYR A 45 -24.69 -26.83 -16.15
N ILE A 46 -23.64 -27.67 -16.01
CA ILE A 46 -23.55 -28.90 -16.78
C ILE A 46 -24.46 -29.97 -16.18
N PRO A 47 -25.36 -30.59 -17.01
CA PRO A 47 -26.26 -31.63 -16.54
C PRO A 47 -25.52 -32.83 -15.91
N MET A 48 -26.11 -33.43 -14.87
CA MET A 48 -25.53 -34.56 -14.12
C MET A 48 -25.25 -35.82 -14.95
N GLU A 49 -25.95 -35.96 -16.07
CA GLU A 49 -25.78 -37.07 -16.99
C GLU A 49 -24.44 -37.02 -17.76
N ARG A 50 -23.83 -35.83 -17.84
CA ARG A 50 -22.49 -35.64 -18.44
C ARG A 50 -21.42 -35.85 -17.39
N LYS A 51 -21.03 -37.07 -17.11
CA LYS A 51 -20.08 -37.44 -16.06
C LYS A 51 -18.62 -37.02 -16.31
N ASP A 52 -18.27 -36.63 -17.54
CA ASP A 52 -16.87 -36.42 -17.98
C ASP A 52 -16.40 -34.97 -17.92
N THR A 53 -17.12 -34.10 -17.21
CA THR A 53 -16.86 -32.65 -17.23
C THR A 53 -16.07 -32.15 -16.06
N ARG A 54 -15.88 -32.96 -15.01
CA ARG A 54 -15.06 -32.59 -13.86
C ARG A 54 -13.59 -32.56 -14.25
N LYS A 55 -12.95 -31.45 -13.92
CA LYS A 55 -11.53 -31.22 -14.13
C LYS A 55 -10.80 -31.19 -12.80
N THR A 56 -9.51 -31.40 -12.84
CA THR A 56 -8.63 -31.29 -11.68
C THR A 56 -7.45 -30.39 -12.00
N VAL A 57 -6.96 -29.66 -11.00
CA VAL A 57 -5.74 -28.87 -11.10
C VAL A 57 -4.95 -28.97 -9.80
N PRO A 58 -3.64 -29.29 -9.85
CA PRO A 58 -2.79 -29.20 -8.67
C PRO A 58 -2.66 -27.74 -8.24
N MET A 59 -2.82 -27.50 -6.94
CA MET A 59 -2.68 -26.16 -6.38
C MET A 59 -1.22 -25.87 -6.04
N LYS A 60 -0.79 -24.61 -6.31
CA LYS A 60 0.57 -24.15 -6.01
C LYS A 60 0.63 -23.52 -4.62
N LYS A 61 1.66 -23.81 -3.84
CA LYS A 61 1.98 -23.07 -2.61
C LYS A 61 2.46 -21.66 -3.01
N VAL A 62 1.67 -20.61 -2.70
CA VAL A 62 1.93 -19.22 -3.13
C VAL A 62 2.45 -18.34 -2.03
N ALA A 63 2.23 -18.72 -0.75
CA ALA A 63 2.70 -18.00 0.42
C ALA A 63 2.85 -18.95 1.60
N VAL A 64 3.76 -18.56 2.53
CA VAL A 64 4.01 -19.27 3.78
C VAL A 64 4.00 -18.23 4.90
N SER A 65 3.21 -18.45 5.93
CA SER A 65 3.24 -17.64 7.17
C SER A 65 3.85 -18.43 8.33
N GLN A 66 3.84 -17.86 9.52
CA GLN A 66 4.39 -18.52 10.70
C GLN A 66 3.74 -19.89 10.98
N PHE A 67 2.43 -20.00 10.77
CA PHE A 67 1.64 -21.18 11.11
C PHE A 67 0.97 -21.87 9.92
N HIS A 68 0.92 -21.21 8.75
CA HIS A 68 0.12 -21.68 7.64
C HIS A 68 0.85 -21.60 6.31
N ASP A 69 0.50 -22.55 5.44
CA ASP A 69 0.76 -22.52 4.01
C ASP A 69 -0.52 -22.11 3.27
N TYR A 70 -0.36 -21.34 2.19
CA TYR A 70 -1.46 -20.92 1.32
C TYR A 70 -1.27 -21.55 -0.06
N TYR A 71 -2.28 -22.32 -0.47
CA TYR A 71 -2.33 -22.95 -1.79
C TYR A 71 -3.32 -22.24 -2.67
N GLU A 72 -2.99 -22.08 -3.94
CA GLU A 72 -3.80 -21.37 -4.94
C GLU A 72 -3.91 -22.16 -6.22
N ALA A 73 -5.13 -22.21 -6.81
CA ALA A 73 -5.40 -22.63 -8.16
C ALA A 73 -5.90 -21.45 -8.98
N GLN A 74 -5.41 -21.32 -10.21
CA GLN A 74 -5.89 -20.37 -11.20
C GLN A 74 -6.62 -21.12 -12.30
N ILE A 75 -7.89 -20.79 -12.51
CA ILE A 75 -8.78 -21.48 -13.44
C ILE A 75 -9.14 -20.53 -14.57
N LYS A 76 -8.72 -20.86 -15.79
CA LYS A 76 -9.13 -20.14 -17.01
C LYS A 76 -10.34 -20.81 -17.62
N MET A 77 -11.51 -20.25 -17.43
CA MET A 77 -12.76 -20.72 -18.00
C MET A 77 -13.77 -19.59 -18.06
N HIS A 78 -14.47 -19.48 -19.18
CA HIS A 78 -15.67 -18.64 -19.25
C HIS A 78 -16.83 -19.41 -18.60
N LEU A 79 -17.14 -19.10 -17.35
CA LEU A 79 -18.16 -19.77 -16.54
C LEU A 79 -19.16 -18.77 -15.98
N ILE A 80 -20.37 -19.26 -15.71
CA ILE A 80 -21.37 -18.51 -14.94
C ILE A 80 -21.26 -18.81 -13.46
N CYS A 81 -20.99 -20.07 -13.10
CA CYS A 81 -20.79 -20.49 -11.72
C CYS A 81 -19.85 -21.70 -11.67
N LEU A 82 -18.80 -21.55 -10.89
CA LEU A 82 -17.83 -22.62 -10.62
C LEU A 82 -18.27 -23.43 -9.41
N ARG A 83 -18.31 -24.75 -9.54
CA ARG A 83 -18.52 -25.69 -8.45
C ARG A 83 -17.25 -26.49 -8.22
N TYR A 84 -16.80 -26.67 -6.96
CA TYR A 84 -15.51 -27.25 -6.65
C TYR A 84 -15.44 -27.85 -5.25
N PHE A 85 -14.40 -28.66 -5.03
CA PHE A 85 -13.98 -29.18 -3.74
C PHE A 85 -12.48 -29.48 -3.77
N PHE A 86 -11.89 -29.68 -2.59
CA PHE A 86 -10.46 -29.94 -2.44
C PHE A 86 -10.18 -31.40 -2.16
N GLU A 87 -9.05 -31.88 -2.66
CA GLU A 87 -8.43 -33.13 -2.28
C GLU A 87 -7.08 -32.82 -1.63
N PHE A 88 -6.89 -33.26 -0.41
CA PHE A 88 -5.65 -33.08 0.35
C PHE A 88 -4.95 -34.40 0.51
N THR A 89 -3.65 -34.45 0.30
CA THR A 89 -2.77 -35.53 0.70
C THR A 89 -1.72 -34.96 1.65
N ASP A 90 -1.70 -35.45 2.87
CA ASP A 90 -0.73 -34.98 3.86
C ASP A 90 0.66 -35.64 3.70
N THR A 91 1.61 -35.20 4.54
CA THR A 91 3.00 -35.71 4.53
C THR A 91 3.12 -37.17 4.94
N GLN A 92 2.09 -37.77 5.56
CA GLN A 92 2.02 -39.19 5.93
C GLN A 92 1.34 -40.02 4.85
N GLY A 93 0.75 -39.39 3.82
CA GLY A 93 0.03 -40.02 2.73
C GLY A 93 -1.46 -40.25 3.04
N GLU A 94 -1.99 -39.71 4.10
CA GLU A 94 -3.44 -39.71 4.34
C GLU A 94 -4.13 -38.81 3.33
N LYS A 95 -5.20 -39.33 2.71
CA LYS A 95 -5.99 -38.60 1.71
C LYS A 95 -7.37 -38.29 2.24
N VAL A 96 -7.80 -37.01 2.05
CA VAL A 96 -9.09 -36.49 2.48
C VAL A 96 -9.64 -35.51 1.45
N TYR A 97 -10.97 -35.49 1.30
CA TYR A 97 -11.69 -34.53 0.47
C TYR A 97 -12.43 -33.52 1.34
N TYR A 98 -12.44 -32.27 0.93
CA TYR A 98 -13.09 -31.17 1.66
C TYR A 98 -14.07 -30.42 0.77
N GLY A 99 -15.32 -30.43 1.15
CA GLY A 99 -16.42 -29.72 0.51
C GLY A 99 -17.11 -28.78 1.50
N ASN A 100 -18.22 -28.22 1.03
CA ASN A 100 -18.97 -27.17 1.73
C ASN A 100 -19.61 -27.68 3.02
N TYR A 101 -19.07 -28.07 4.01
CA TYR A 101 -19.52 -28.42 5.38
C TYR A 101 -18.67 -29.48 6.06
N GLU A 102 -18.02 -30.38 5.33
CA GLU A 102 -17.41 -31.54 5.95
C GLU A 102 -16.21 -32.08 5.18
N PHE A 103 -15.43 -32.88 5.91
CA PHE A 103 -14.34 -33.69 5.36
C PHE A 103 -14.86 -35.10 5.10
N ASP A 104 -14.46 -35.71 3.97
CA ASP A 104 -14.81 -37.05 3.60
C ASP A 104 -13.55 -37.87 3.22
N LYS A 105 -13.54 -39.16 3.52
CA LYS A 105 -12.49 -40.08 3.08
C LYS A 105 -12.69 -40.57 1.64
N GLU A 106 -13.91 -40.45 1.12
CA GLU A 106 -14.26 -40.77 -0.24
C GLU A 106 -14.44 -39.51 -1.09
N CYS A 107 -14.14 -39.61 -2.38
CA CYS A 107 -14.29 -38.50 -3.32
C CYS A 107 -15.75 -38.00 -3.35
N ILE A 108 -15.90 -36.68 -3.19
CA ILE A 108 -17.22 -36.04 -3.16
C ILE A 108 -17.91 -36.18 -4.51
N THR A 109 -19.04 -36.87 -4.53
CA THR A 109 -19.89 -37.07 -5.71
C THR A 109 -21.19 -36.29 -5.63
N ASN A 110 -21.66 -36.01 -4.39
CA ASN A 110 -22.85 -35.22 -4.17
C ASN A 110 -22.52 -33.72 -4.39
N ARG A 111 -23.16 -33.15 -5.41
CA ARG A 111 -22.96 -31.73 -5.79
C ARG A 111 -23.36 -30.72 -4.70
N ASP A 112 -24.31 -31.06 -3.83
CA ASP A 112 -24.76 -30.22 -2.75
C ASP A 112 -23.73 -30.08 -1.61
N ARG A 113 -22.71 -30.94 -1.60
CA ARG A 113 -21.58 -30.91 -0.68
C ARG A 113 -20.35 -30.16 -1.21
N MET A 114 -20.44 -29.63 -2.44
CA MET A 114 -19.35 -28.89 -3.06
C MET A 114 -19.50 -27.40 -2.76
N PHE A 115 -18.39 -26.67 -2.82
CA PHE A 115 -18.41 -25.22 -2.82
C PHE A 115 -18.93 -24.69 -4.14
N ASP A 116 -19.63 -23.57 -4.10
CA ASP A 116 -20.06 -22.83 -5.28
C ASP A 116 -19.40 -21.44 -5.27
N CYS A 117 -18.76 -21.06 -6.37
CA CYS A 117 -18.29 -19.68 -6.57
C CYS A 117 -19.16 -19.04 -7.66
N PRO A 118 -20.11 -18.19 -7.30
CA PRO A 118 -20.95 -17.51 -8.26
C PRO A 118 -20.13 -16.52 -9.09
N GLN A 119 -20.30 -16.56 -10.42
CA GLN A 119 -19.52 -15.78 -11.38
C GLN A 119 -20.37 -14.88 -12.27
N ASN A 120 -21.62 -14.64 -11.92
CA ASN A 120 -22.46 -13.65 -12.58
C ASN A 120 -21.99 -12.22 -12.25
N LEU A 121 -20.68 -11.99 -12.39
CA LEU A 121 -20.07 -10.74 -12.02
C LEU A 121 -20.30 -9.72 -13.14
N ARG A 122 -20.72 -8.52 -12.74
CA ARG A 122 -20.62 -7.34 -13.58
C ARG A 122 -19.17 -6.88 -13.63
N GLU A 123 -18.83 -6.10 -14.64
CA GLU A 123 -17.48 -5.51 -14.72
C GLU A 123 -17.15 -4.69 -13.46
N GLU A 124 -18.17 -4.02 -12.86
CA GLU A 124 -18.00 -3.24 -11.64
C GLU A 124 -17.74 -4.07 -10.37
N GLU A 125 -17.96 -5.38 -10.42
CA GLU A 125 -17.71 -6.30 -9.30
C GLU A 125 -16.33 -6.98 -9.41
N MET A 126 -15.65 -6.84 -10.55
CA MET A 126 -14.29 -7.32 -10.72
C MET A 126 -13.30 -6.37 -10.05
N PHE A 127 -12.24 -6.92 -9.45
CA PHE A 127 -11.20 -6.11 -8.86
C PHE A 127 -10.28 -5.55 -9.97
N GLU A 128 -10.81 -4.61 -10.74
CA GLU A 128 -10.02 -3.86 -11.71
C GLU A 128 -9.19 -2.79 -10.99
N VAL A 129 -7.90 -2.76 -11.30
CA VAL A 129 -6.96 -1.73 -10.86
C VAL A 129 -6.42 -0.98 -12.07
N PRO A 130 -6.00 0.28 -11.91
CA PRO A 130 -5.39 1.02 -13.02
C PRO A 130 -4.14 0.30 -13.55
N GLU A 131 -4.11 -0.01 -14.84
CA GLU A 131 -2.97 -0.70 -15.47
C GLU A 131 -1.65 0.08 -15.31
N TRP A 132 -1.73 1.40 -15.31
CA TRP A 132 -0.56 2.27 -15.16
C TRP A 132 0.13 2.12 -13.80
N ALA A 133 -0.59 1.66 -12.74
CA ALA A 133 -0.08 1.64 -11.37
C ALA A 133 0.94 0.51 -11.12
N ALA A 134 0.94 -0.54 -11.96
CA ALA A 134 1.86 -1.66 -11.76
C ALA A 134 3.34 -1.21 -11.83
N ASN A 135 4.13 -1.70 -10.87
CA ASN A 135 5.59 -1.49 -10.79
C ASN A 135 6.05 -0.01 -10.79
N LYS A 136 5.24 0.90 -10.26
CA LYS A 136 5.55 2.32 -10.16
C LYS A 136 6.23 2.66 -8.84
N VAL A 137 7.05 3.72 -8.85
CA VAL A 137 7.73 4.28 -7.68
C VAL A 137 7.05 5.58 -7.31
N VAL A 138 6.58 5.66 -6.07
CA VAL A 138 5.86 6.81 -5.50
C VAL A 138 6.84 7.69 -4.74
N TYR A 139 6.68 9.00 -4.85
CA TYR A 139 7.42 9.99 -4.08
C TYR A 139 6.44 10.86 -3.29
N GLN A 140 6.50 10.75 -1.98
CA GLN A 140 5.65 11.53 -1.07
C GLN A 140 6.29 12.90 -0.79
N ILE A 141 5.52 13.95 -1.05
CA ILE A 141 5.92 15.33 -0.81
C ILE A 141 5.05 15.96 0.29
N PHE A 142 5.69 16.68 1.21
CA PHE A 142 5.04 17.60 2.15
C PHE A 142 5.20 19.02 1.60
N PRO A 143 4.17 19.60 0.93
CA PRO A 143 4.35 20.78 0.07
C PRO A 143 5.01 21.98 0.75
N SER A 144 4.59 22.33 1.98
CA SER A 144 5.16 23.48 2.71
C SER A 144 6.64 23.34 3.08
N ARG A 145 7.22 22.13 2.91
CA ARG A 145 8.59 21.78 3.34
C ARG A 145 9.48 21.34 2.17
N PHE A 146 8.93 21.23 0.98
CA PHE A 146 9.67 20.65 -0.15
C PHE A 146 10.48 21.71 -0.91
N ALA A 147 9.84 22.73 -1.47
CA ALA A 147 10.53 23.78 -2.19
C ALA A 147 9.71 25.08 -2.19
N ALA A 148 10.37 26.20 -1.94
CA ALA A 148 9.79 27.54 -2.00
C ALA A 148 10.33 28.29 -3.22
N THR A 149 9.48 29.10 -3.88
CA THR A 149 9.89 29.96 -5.01
C THR A 149 10.55 31.25 -4.54
N GLU A 150 10.20 31.75 -3.35
CA GLU A 150 10.82 32.90 -2.75
C GLU A 150 11.95 32.48 -1.81
N PRO A 151 13.03 33.27 -1.70
CA PRO A 151 14.14 32.92 -0.81
C PRO A 151 13.68 32.83 0.65
N VAL A 152 13.97 31.69 1.28
CA VAL A 152 13.78 31.46 2.71
C VAL A 152 15.13 31.55 3.41
N ASP A 153 15.13 32.06 4.64
CA ASP A 153 16.34 32.11 5.46
C ASP A 153 16.92 30.68 5.60
N LYS A 154 18.20 30.52 5.31
CA LYS A 154 18.86 29.23 5.33
C LYS A 154 18.85 28.55 6.72
N GLU A 155 18.97 29.36 7.80
CA GLU A 155 18.93 28.82 9.17
C GLU A 155 17.52 28.31 9.50
N LEU A 156 16.47 28.93 8.95
CA LEU A 156 15.09 28.49 9.09
C LEU A 156 14.84 27.24 8.24
N TRP A 157 15.28 27.23 6.96
CA TRP A 157 15.06 26.11 6.05
C TRP A 157 15.64 24.78 6.57
N TYR A 158 16.86 24.83 7.11
CA TYR A 158 17.57 23.65 7.65
C TYR A 158 17.47 23.53 9.18
N LYS A 159 16.52 24.22 9.79
CA LYS A 159 16.29 24.17 11.23
C LYS A 159 15.98 22.75 11.71
N ALA A 160 16.61 22.34 12.82
CA ALA A 160 16.39 21.07 13.48
C ALA A 160 16.50 21.23 15.02
N PRO A 161 15.51 20.77 15.83
CA PRO A 161 14.20 20.27 15.37
C PRO A 161 13.33 21.40 14.79
N ILE A 162 12.46 21.03 13.84
CA ILE A 162 11.46 21.95 13.31
C ILE A 162 10.19 21.91 14.17
N THR A 163 9.41 22.98 14.17
CA THR A 163 8.16 23.11 14.92
C THR A 163 6.96 23.34 13.99
N PRO A 164 5.72 23.14 14.46
CA PRO A 164 4.52 23.43 13.65
C PRO A 164 4.39 24.91 13.27
N MET A 165 5.02 25.80 14.01
CA MET A 165 4.98 27.26 13.78
C MET A 165 6.02 27.74 12.76
N ASP A 166 6.97 26.89 12.38
CA ASP A 166 7.98 27.24 11.40
C ASP A 166 7.38 27.12 10.00
N ASP A 167 7.23 28.23 9.29
CA ASP A 167 6.76 28.26 7.91
C ASP A 167 7.95 28.37 6.95
N LEU A 168 8.12 27.34 6.11
CA LEU A 168 9.17 27.31 5.10
C LEU A 168 8.68 27.77 3.72
N HIS A 169 7.42 28.21 3.60
CA HIS A 169 6.83 28.77 2.38
C HIS A 169 6.94 27.87 1.13
N GLY A 170 7.14 26.56 1.30
CA GLY A 170 7.08 25.61 0.18
C GLY A 170 5.71 25.66 -0.50
N ASN A 171 5.68 25.53 -1.83
CA ASN A 171 4.47 25.73 -2.62
C ASN A 171 4.47 24.91 -3.91
N LEU A 172 3.33 24.91 -4.64
CA LEU A 172 3.17 24.14 -5.87
C LEU A 172 4.16 24.57 -6.97
N ARG A 173 4.50 25.86 -7.05
CA ARG A 173 5.50 26.37 -7.99
C ARG A 173 6.89 25.81 -7.72
N GLY A 174 7.29 25.77 -6.44
CA GLY A 174 8.55 25.15 -6.03
C GLY A 174 8.61 23.66 -6.42
N ILE A 175 7.51 22.92 -6.27
CA ILE A 175 7.45 21.52 -6.75
C ILE A 175 7.63 21.44 -8.26
N ILE A 176 6.99 22.34 -9.02
CA ILE A 176 7.13 22.41 -10.49
C ILE A 176 8.59 22.65 -10.90
N GLU A 177 9.30 23.53 -10.22
CA GLU A 177 10.70 23.87 -10.51
C GLU A 177 11.65 22.67 -10.29
N HIS A 178 11.30 21.74 -9.38
CA HIS A 178 12.08 20.55 -9.05
C HIS A 178 11.58 19.27 -9.70
N MET A 179 10.67 19.33 -10.68
CA MET A 179 10.17 18.13 -11.36
C MET A 179 11.25 17.34 -12.11
N ASP A 180 12.26 18.03 -12.63
CA ASP A 180 13.36 17.37 -13.32
C ASP A 180 14.24 16.57 -12.33
N ASP A 181 14.44 17.07 -11.10
CA ASP A 181 15.16 16.35 -10.05
C ASP A 181 14.41 15.08 -9.65
N ILE A 182 13.07 15.18 -9.49
CA ILE A 182 12.19 14.06 -9.18
C ILE A 182 12.24 13.02 -10.31
N GLN A 183 12.14 13.44 -11.57
CA GLN A 183 12.23 12.56 -12.73
C GLN A 183 13.61 11.88 -12.82
N ASN A 184 14.70 12.61 -12.53
CA ASN A 184 16.08 12.11 -12.57
C ASN A 184 16.35 11.04 -11.49
N LEU A 185 15.66 11.09 -10.35
CA LEU A 185 15.67 10.03 -9.34
C LEU A 185 15.00 8.76 -9.87
N GLY A 186 14.08 8.89 -10.81
CA GLY A 186 13.37 7.77 -11.41
C GLY A 186 11.95 7.56 -10.84
N ILE A 187 11.33 8.58 -10.30
CA ILE A 187 9.96 8.56 -9.77
C ILE A 187 8.94 8.43 -10.91
N ASP A 188 7.78 7.83 -10.61
CA ASP A 188 6.64 7.70 -11.51
C ASP A 188 5.38 8.38 -11.00
N VAL A 189 5.24 8.52 -9.68
CA VAL A 189 4.02 9.04 -9.04
C VAL A 189 4.40 10.08 -7.99
N LEU A 190 3.83 11.28 -8.10
CA LEU A 190 3.88 12.30 -7.06
C LEU A 190 2.67 12.13 -6.14
N TYR A 191 2.90 11.93 -4.86
CA TYR A 191 1.87 12.00 -3.83
C TYR A 191 2.13 13.23 -2.96
N MET A 192 1.18 14.14 -2.91
CA MET A 192 1.24 15.33 -2.07
C MET A 192 0.30 15.18 -0.88
N THR A 193 0.80 15.48 0.33
CA THR A 193 -0.06 15.68 1.52
C THR A 193 -1.04 16.83 1.27
N PRO A 194 -2.08 17.07 2.12
CA PRO A 194 -3.17 17.95 1.78
C PRO A 194 -2.74 19.35 1.32
N ILE A 195 -3.44 19.86 0.30
CA ILE A 195 -3.15 21.16 -0.33
C ILE A 195 -4.33 22.14 -0.28
N PHE A 196 -5.47 21.72 0.29
CA PHE A 196 -6.67 22.56 0.36
C PHE A 196 -6.58 23.57 1.50
N GLN A 197 -7.41 24.61 1.42
CA GLN A 197 -7.39 25.71 2.36
C GLN A 197 -7.57 25.23 3.81
N SER A 198 -6.68 25.67 4.69
CA SER A 198 -6.61 25.30 6.10
C SER A 198 -5.72 26.26 6.88
N ASP A 199 -5.97 26.40 8.17
CA ASP A 199 -5.20 27.30 9.03
C ASP A 199 -3.85 26.70 9.48
N SER A 200 -3.71 25.38 9.48
CA SER A 200 -2.47 24.70 9.88
C SER A 200 -1.46 24.56 8.74
N CYS A 201 -0.19 24.32 9.07
CA CYS A 201 0.85 24.05 8.07
C CYS A 201 0.70 22.67 7.43
N HIS A 202 0.02 21.71 8.09
CA HIS A 202 -0.18 20.34 7.61
C HIS A 202 -1.44 20.16 6.74
N LYS A 203 -2.39 21.11 6.80
CA LYS A 203 -3.64 21.16 6.00
C LYS A 203 -4.64 20.00 6.23
N TYR A 204 -4.45 19.16 7.26
CA TYR A 204 -5.42 18.12 7.61
C TYR A 204 -6.69 18.64 8.27
N ASP A 205 -6.73 19.88 8.72
CA ASP A 205 -7.91 20.62 9.23
C ASP A 205 -8.53 21.50 8.15
N THR A 206 -8.95 20.88 7.04
CA THR A 206 -9.46 21.58 5.84
C THR A 206 -10.67 22.46 6.16
N THR A 207 -10.62 23.73 5.72
CA THR A 207 -11.69 24.73 5.90
C THR A 207 -12.48 24.99 4.62
N ASP A 208 -11.86 24.79 3.44
CA ASP A 208 -12.54 24.82 2.14
C ASP A 208 -11.92 23.79 1.19
N TYR A 209 -12.71 22.80 0.81
CA TYR A 209 -12.27 21.72 -0.09
C TYR A 209 -12.24 22.13 -1.58
N TYR A 210 -12.84 23.26 -1.95
CA TYR A 210 -12.84 23.75 -3.34
C TYR A 210 -11.79 24.80 -3.62
N GLN A 211 -10.97 25.15 -2.62
CA GLN A 211 -9.89 26.14 -2.73
C GLN A 211 -8.54 25.48 -2.42
N ILE A 212 -7.55 25.74 -3.26
CA ILE A 212 -6.15 25.50 -2.90
C ILE A 212 -5.78 26.50 -1.81
N ASP A 213 -5.00 26.08 -0.83
CA ASP A 213 -4.51 26.99 0.20
C ASP A 213 -3.70 28.12 -0.44
N PRO A 214 -4.00 29.39 -0.11
CA PRO A 214 -3.29 30.53 -0.70
C PRO A 214 -1.77 30.50 -0.51
N SER A 215 -1.26 29.84 0.53
CA SER A 215 0.19 29.67 0.74
C SER A 215 0.82 28.71 -0.27
N PHE A 216 0.02 27.83 -0.89
CA PHE A 216 0.50 26.86 -1.88
C PHE A 216 0.32 27.31 -3.32
N GLY A 217 -0.58 28.27 -3.57
CA GLY A 217 -0.84 28.80 -4.91
C GLY A 217 -2.32 28.76 -5.28
N THR A 218 -2.59 28.53 -6.55
CA THR A 218 -3.93 28.59 -7.15
C THR A 218 -4.32 27.26 -7.81
N THR A 219 -5.58 27.15 -8.22
CA THR A 219 -6.05 26.03 -9.04
C THR A 219 -5.29 25.92 -10.37
N GLU A 220 -4.92 27.07 -10.96
CA GLU A 220 -4.12 27.11 -12.18
C GLU A 220 -2.70 26.59 -11.96
N ASP A 221 -2.10 26.84 -10.78
CA ASP A 221 -0.80 26.26 -10.41
C ASP A 221 -0.87 24.75 -10.29
N LEU A 222 -1.96 24.21 -9.71
CA LEU A 222 -2.17 22.76 -9.65
C LEU A 222 -2.37 22.16 -11.04
N LYS A 223 -3.15 22.81 -11.91
CA LYS A 223 -3.32 22.37 -13.32
C LYS A 223 -1.99 22.31 -14.06
N GLU A 224 -1.17 23.36 -13.90
CA GLU A 224 0.18 23.40 -14.50
C GLU A 224 1.08 22.30 -13.93
N LEU A 225 1.02 22.06 -12.62
CA LEU A 225 1.77 20.98 -11.97
C LEU A 225 1.39 19.61 -12.57
N VAL A 226 0.09 19.30 -12.64
CA VAL A 226 -0.39 18.03 -13.19
C VAL A 226 -0.04 17.91 -14.67
N GLN A 227 -0.22 18.97 -15.47
CA GLN A 227 0.16 18.96 -16.88
C GLN A 227 1.65 18.67 -17.06
N LYS A 228 2.52 19.38 -16.33
CA LYS A 228 3.99 19.19 -16.42
C LYS A 228 4.44 17.82 -15.90
N ALA A 229 3.75 17.27 -14.90
CA ALA A 229 3.95 15.91 -14.44
C ALA A 229 3.60 14.91 -15.56
N HIS A 230 2.43 15.05 -16.19
CA HIS A 230 1.99 14.18 -17.29
C HIS A 230 2.92 14.28 -18.51
N GLU A 231 3.43 15.46 -18.86
CA GLU A 231 4.41 15.65 -19.95
C GLU A 231 5.71 14.86 -19.70
N ARG A 232 6.03 14.55 -18.45
CA ARG A 232 7.19 13.74 -18.02
C ARG A 232 6.84 12.27 -17.76
N GLY A 233 5.58 11.87 -17.98
CA GLY A 233 5.09 10.53 -17.69
C GLY A 233 4.86 10.24 -16.20
N LEU A 234 4.87 11.28 -15.36
CA LEU A 234 4.56 11.19 -13.94
C LEU A 234 3.03 11.22 -13.74
N LYS A 235 2.56 10.55 -12.69
CA LYS A 235 1.18 10.58 -12.19
C LYS A 235 1.09 11.42 -10.93
N VAL A 236 -0.09 12.00 -10.66
CA VAL A 236 -0.31 12.87 -9.50
C VAL A 236 -1.44 12.34 -8.62
N VAL A 237 -1.14 12.11 -7.35
CA VAL A 237 -2.07 11.67 -6.30
C VAL A 237 -2.19 12.77 -5.26
N LEU A 238 -3.43 13.14 -4.91
CA LEU A 238 -3.72 14.09 -3.85
C LEU A 238 -4.21 13.39 -2.59
N ASP A 239 -4.09 14.09 -1.46
CA ASP A 239 -4.62 13.63 -0.19
C ASP A 239 -6.07 14.06 -0.01
N ALA A 240 -6.92 13.13 0.45
CA ALA A 240 -8.35 13.28 0.62
C ALA A 240 -8.72 13.19 2.10
N VAL A 241 -8.79 14.34 2.78
CA VAL A 241 -9.17 14.44 4.18
C VAL A 241 -10.70 14.46 4.30
N TYR A 242 -11.33 13.30 4.25
CA TYR A 242 -12.80 13.19 4.21
C TYR A 242 -13.43 12.68 5.52
N ASN A 243 -12.60 12.23 6.46
CA ASN A 243 -13.04 11.78 7.77
C ASN A 243 -13.53 12.94 8.68
N HIS A 244 -12.88 14.10 8.55
CA HIS A 244 -13.10 15.26 9.41
C HIS A 244 -12.85 16.56 8.63
N THR A 245 -13.22 17.70 9.23
CA THR A 245 -12.94 19.04 8.68
C THR A 245 -12.15 19.86 9.68
N GLY A 246 -11.66 21.02 9.25
CA GLY A 246 -11.25 22.07 10.18
C GLY A 246 -12.45 22.67 10.90
N ARG A 247 -12.17 23.32 12.02
CA ARG A 247 -13.18 24.01 12.85
C ARG A 247 -13.85 25.17 12.10
N GLU A 248 -13.12 25.84 11.24
CA GLU A 248 -13.59 26.99 10.46
C GLU A 248 -14.30 26.58 9.15
N PHE A 249 -14.44 25.26 8.89
CA PHE A 249 -15.25 24.80 7.77
C PHE A 249 -16.68 25.31 7.92
N PHE A 250 -17.27 25.83 6.84
CA PHE A 250 -18.54 26.58 6.87
C PHE A 250 -19.66 25.89 7.66
N ALA A 251 -19.76 24.57 7.58
CA ALA A 251 -20.82 23.83 8.26
C ALA A 251 -20.59 23.72 9.78
N PHE A 252 -19.34 23.55 10.22
CA PHE A 252 -19.03 23.52 11.65
C PHE A 252 -19.02 24.93 12.26
N ALA A 253 -18.54 25.92 11.54
CA ALA A 253 -18.60 27.33 11.93
C ALA A 253 -20.06 27.79 12.17
N ASP A 254 -20.99 27.39 11.29
CA ASP A 254 -22.43 27.66 11.49
C ASP A 254 -22.99 26.97 12.77
N ILE A 255 -22.49 25.77 13.10
CA ILE A 255 -22.89 25.07 14.33
C ILE A 255 -22.34 25.80 15.57
N LEU A 256 -21.12 26.32 15.51
CA LEU A 256 -20.53 27.12 16.60
C LEU A 256 -21.35 28.38 16.86
N GLU A 257 -21.83 29.03 15.80
CA GLU A 257 -22.63 30.26 15.89
C GLU A 257 -24.09 30.00 16.31
N ASN A 258 -24.76 29.04 15.67
CA ASN A 258 -26.20 28.84 15.77
C ASN A 258 -26.63 27.68 16.73
N GLY A 259 -25.68 26.88 17.21
CA GLY A 259 -25.88 25.77 18.11
C GLY A 259 -26.90 24.75 17.58
N GLU A 260 -27.87 24.37 18.40
CA GLU A 260 -28.92 23.40 18.02
C GLU A 260 -29.79 23.82 16.83
N LYS A 261 -29.76 25.12 16.48
CA LYS A 261 -30.55 25.65 15.35
C LYS A 261 -29.83 25.59 14.02
N SER A 262 -28.58 25.21 14.02
CA SER A 262 -27.83 25.07 12.78
C SER A 262 -28.46 23.99 11.88
N LYS A 263 -28.60 24.31 10.60
CA LYS A 263 -29.06 23.34 9.59
C LYS A 263 -28.02 22.24 9.31
N TYR A 264 -26.77 22.45 9.71
CA TYR A 264 -25.65 21.52 9.52
C TYR A 264 -25.41 20.63 10.74
N ARG A 265 -26.26 20.71 11.78
CA ARG A 265 -26.12 19.94 13.01
C ARG A 265 -25.87 18.44 12.75
N ASP A 266 -26.61 17.85 11.81
CA ASP A 266 -26.54 16.42 11.50
C ASP A 266 -25.39 16.05 10.53
N TRP A 267 -24.57 17.05 10.14
CA TRP A 267 -23.35 16.83 9.38
C TRP A 267 -22.20 16.29 10.24
N TYR A 268 -22.35 16.37 11.58
CA TYR A 268 -21.36 15.93 12.56
C TYR A 268 -22.01 15.06 13.64
N PHE A 269 -21.18 14.36 14.40
CA PHE A 269 -21.63 13.56 15.54
C PHE A 269 -21.54 14.37 16.84
N ILE A 270 -22.62 15.03 17.22
CA ILE A 270 -22.70 15.94 18.39
C ILE A 270 -23.43 15.27 19.52
N ASP A 271 -22.81 15.17 20.70
CA ASP A 271 -23.36 14.54 21.89
C ASP A 271 -24.23 15.51 22.71
N GLY A 272 -24.12 16.85 22.52
CA GLY A 272 -24.90 17.85 23.22
C GLY A 272 -24.48 19.28 23.00
N PHE A 273 -25.28 20.23 23.47
CA PHE A 273 -25.04 21.68 23.42
C PHE A 273 -25.05 22.32 24.81
N PRO A 274 -24.30 23.44 25.02
CA PRO A 274 -23.40 24.08 24.08
C PRO A 274 -22.20 23.19 23.73
N LEU A 275 -21.59 23.42 22.55
CA LEU A 275 -20.39 22.70 22.17
C LEU A 275 -19.24 23.02 23.12
N LYS A 276 -18.50 22.01 23.51
CA LYS A 276 -17.23 22.11 24.23
C LYS A 276 -16.11 21.95 23.20
N SER A 277 -15.49 23.01 22.81
CA SER A 277 -14.52 23.03 21.70
C SER A 277 -13.31 23.90 21.98
N GLU A 278 -13.19 24.43 23.22
CA GLU A 278 -12.04 25.23 23.60
C GLU A 278 -10.81 24.35 23.86
N TRP A 279 -9.65 24.94 23.66
CA TRP A 279 -8.38 24.23 23.90
C TRP A 279 -8.29 23.71 25.35
N GLY A 280 -8.01 22.39 25.49
CA GLY A 280 -7.94 21.73 26.80
C GLY A 280 -9.25 21.19 27.34
N GLU A 281 -10.39 21.44 26.68
CA GLU A 281 -11.65 20.78 26.99
C GLU A 281 -11.74 19.41 26.31
N ILE A 282 -12.50 18.50 26.92
CA ILE A 282 -12.89 17.25 26.24
C ILE A 282 -14.08 17.58 25.35
N PRO A 283 -13.96 17.46 24.01
CA PRO A 283 -15.07 17.76 23.11
C PRO A 283 -16.31 16.92 23.41
N ASN A 284 -17.50 17.51 23.30
CA ASN A 284 -18.78 16.80 23.35
C ASN A 284 -19.36 16.54 21.96
N PHE A 285 -18.45 16.29 21.01
CA PHE A 285 -18.70 15.82 19.66
C PHE A 285 -17.56 14.89 19.25
N LYS A 286 -17.77 14.06 18.23
CA LYS A 286 -16.71 13.19 17.73
C LYS A 286 -15.70 14.02 16.93
N CYS A 287 -14.42 13.73 17.09
CA CYS A 287 -13.32 14.40 16.41
C CYS A 287 -12.14 13.44 16.22
N PHE A 288 -11.28 13.71 15.25
CA PHE A 288 -10.07 12.94 15.03
C PHE A 288 -9.08 13.19 16.18
N GLY A 289 -8.46 12.11 16.68
CA GLY A 289 -7.41 12.19 17.70
C GLY A 289 -7.84 12.87 19.01
N TYR A 290 -9.15 12.92 19.31
CA TYR A 290 -9.72 13.65 20.46
C TYR A 290 -9.46 15.17 20.42
N TYR A 291 -9.06 15.69 19.25
CA TYR A 291 -8.74 17.11 19.06
C TYR A 291 -9.94 17.87 18.51
N GLY A 292 -10.48 18.80 19.29
CA GLY A 292 -11.69 19.56 18.93
C GLY A 292 -11.56 20.47 17.70
N GLY A 293 -10.36 20.67 17.18
CA GLY A 293 -10.10 21.37 15.93
C GLY A 293 -10.39 20.56 14.67
N MET A 294 -10.60 19.23 14.80
CA MET A 294 -10.85 18.31 13.68
C MET A 294 -12.17 17.54 13.86
N PRO A 295 -13.34 18.22 13.79
CA PRO A 295 -14.64 17.58 13.99
C PRO A 295 -14.95 16.55 12.91
N LYS A 296 -15.40 15.34 13.34
CA LYS A 296 -15.69 14.20 12.49
C LYS A 296 -16.97 14.39 11.69
N LEU A 297 -16.86 14.27 10.36
CA LEU A 297 -18.00 14.30 9.44
C LEU A 297 -18.90 13.06 9.59
N ASN A 298 -20.21 13.29 9.55
CA ASN A 298 -21.21 12.25 9.50
C ASN A 298 -21.53 11.83 8.06
N LEU A 299 -20.67 11.00 7.46
CA LEU A 299 -20.83 10.49 6.10
C LEU A 299 -22.01 9.51 5.93
N LYS A 300 -22.80 9.25 7.00
CA LYS A 300 -24.12 8.60 6.87
C LYS A 300 -25.21 9.58 6.42
N ASN A 301 -24.98 10.89 6.58
CA ASN A 301 -25.87 11.92 6.07
C ASN A 301 -25.70 12.05 4.57
N PRO A 302 -26.79 11.88 3.76
CA PRO A 302 -26.69 11.93 2.30
C PRO A 302 -26.20 13.27 1.74
N GLU A 303 -26.41 14.38 2.43
CA GLU A 303 -25.91 15.70 2.02
C GLU A 303 -24.38 15.76 2.18
N VAL A 304 -23.84 15.21 3.27
CA VAL A 304 -22.40 15.13 3.51
C VAL A 304 -21.73 14.18 2.52
N GLU A 305 -22.31 12.98 2.34
CA GLU A 305 -21.83 12.01 1.34
C GLU A 305 -21.75 12.64 -0.05
N LYS A 306 -22.85 13.32 -0.45
CA LYS A 306 -22.88 14.00 -1.75
C LYS A 306 -21.86 15.11 -1.84
N TYR A 307 -21.74 15.98 -0.82
CA TYR A 307 -20.79 17.09 -0.83
C TYR A 307 -19.35 16.59 -1.02
N ILE A 308 -18.94 15.61 -0.21
CA ILE A 308 -17.57 15.07 -0.28
C ILE A 308 -17.30 14.35 -1.61
N THR A 309 -18.28 13.60 -2.11
CA THR A 309 -18.17 12.92 -3.41
C THR A 309 -18.08 13.93 -4.56
N ASP A 310 -18.85 15.03 -4.51
CA ASP A 310 -18.78 16.11 -5.49
C ASP A 310 -17.40 16.80 -5.48
N VAL A 311 -16.82 17.05 -4.29
CA VAL A 311 -15.45 17.57 -4.13
C VAL A 311 -14.44 16.66 -4.83
N ALA A 312 -14.48 15.36 -4.55
CA ALA A 312 -13.55 14.41 -5.17
C ALA A 312 -13.66 14.40 -6.70
N CYS A 313 -14.90 14.37 -7.21
CA CYS A 313 -15.16 14.42 -8.65
C CYS A 313 -14.77 15.76 -9.29
N TYR A 314 -14.86 16.87 -8.56
CA TYR A 314 -14.48 18.19 -9.04
C TYR A 314 -12.99 18.25 -9.39
N TRP A 315 -12.12 17.85 -8.45
CA TRP A 315 -10.67 17.92 -8.65
C TRP A 315 -10.17 16.97 -9.75
N ILE A 316 -10.80 15.81 -9.91
CA ILE A 316 -10.51 14.91 -11.03
C ILE A 316 -10.81 15.60 -12.37
N LYS A 317 -11.97 16.26 -12.48
CA LYS A 317 -12.38 16.93 -13.73
C LYS A 317 -11.58 18.20 -14.01
N GLU A 318 -11.30 18.96 -12.95
CA GLU A 318 -10.69 20.29 -13.06
C GLU A 318 -9.18 20.22 -13.30
N CYS A 319 -8.49 19.25 -12.67
CA CYS A 319 -7.03 19.17 -12.70
C CYS A 319 -6.50 17.87 -13.30
N ASP A 320 -7.36 16.92 -13.70
CA ASP A 320 -6.97 15.62 -14.26
C ASP A 320 -6.02 14.80 -13.38
N ILE A 321 -6.17 14.88 -12.05
CA ILE A 321 -5.39 14.09 -11.10
C ILE A 321 -5.57 12.59 -11.34
N ASP A 322 -4.60 11.77 -10.92
CA ASP A 322 -4.55 10.34 -11.21
C ASP A 322 -4.91 9.45 -10.02
N GLY A 323 -5.07 10.02 -8.83
CA GLY A 323 -5.46 9.25 -7.67
C GLY A 323 -5.81 10.09 -6.44
N TRP A 324 -6.44 9.39 -5.48
CA TRP A 324 -6.73 9.88 -4.15
C TRP A 324 -6.11 8.97 -3.09
N ARG A 325 -5.30 9.52 -2.18
CA ARG A 325 -4.95 8.87 -0.92
C ARG A 325 -5.99 9.29 0.11
N LEU A 326 -6.61 8.33 0.78
CA LEU A 326 -7.74 8.52 1.66
C LEU A 326 -7.26 8.56 3.11
N ASP A 327 -7.19 9.76 3.68
CA ASP A 327 -6.80 10.00 5.06
C ASP A 327 -7.77 9.34 6.04
N VAL A 328 -7.24 8.62 7.05
CA VAL A 328 -8.04 7.93 8.08
C VAL A 328 -9.20 7.12 7.46
N GLY A 329 -8.88 6.38 6.38
CA GLY A 329 -9.91 5.73 5.57
C GLY A 329 -10.73 4.67 6.32
N ASP A 330 -10.13 4.01 7.31
CA ASP A 330 -10.75 2.95 8.11
C ASP A 330 -11.78 3.46 9.14
N GLU A 331 -11.83 4.75 9.42
CA GLU A 331 -12.88 5.35 10.24
C GLU A 331 -14.15 5.71 9.46
N ILE A 332 -14.17 5.51 8.14
CA ILE A 332 -15.29 5.80 7.26
C ILE A 332 -15.98 4.49 6.83
N SER A 333 -17.30 4.52 6.69
CA SER A 333 -18.07 3.30 6.42
C SER A 333 -17.80 2.72 5.03
N HIS A 334 -17.81 1.38 4.92
CA HIS A 334 -17.76 0.64 3.66
C HIS A 334 -18.80 1.11 2.64
N PHE A 335 -20.01 1.42 3.10
CA PHE A 335 -21.09 1.92 2.22
C PHE A 335 -20.68 3.22 1.51
N PHE A 336 -20.08 4.16 2.23
CA PHE A 336 -19.55 5.39 1.63
C PHE A 336 -18.47 5.10 0.59
N TRP A 337 -17.49 4.24 0.91
CA TRP A 337 -16.40 3.94 0.00
C TRP A 337 -16.85 3.27 -1.28
N LYS A 338 -17.87 2.40 -1.22
CA LYS A 338 -18.48 1.78 -2.41
C LYS A 338 -19.14 2.82 -3.32
N ASN A 339 -19.87 3.76 -2.76
CA ASN A 339 -20.50 4.85 -3.50
C ASN A 339 -19.43 5.82 -4.06
N PHE A 340 -18.44 6.17 -3.25
CA PHE A 340 -17.30 7.00 -3.61
C PHE A 340 -16.55 6.40 -4.82
N ARG A 341 -16.12 5.13 -4.72
CA ARG A 341 -15.46 4.43 -5.84
C ARG A 341 -16.27 4.52 -7.12
N LYS A 342 -17.56 4.19 -7.04
CA LYS A 342 -18.45 4.25 -8.21
C LYS A 342 -18.50 5.64 -8.83
N ALA A 343 -18.58 6.68 -8.02
CA ALA A 343 -18.65 8.06 -8.51
C ALA A 343 -17.35 8.51 -9.15
N VAL A 344 -16.19 8.31 -8.49
CA VAL A 344 -14.90 8.78 -9.00
C VAL A 344 -14.44 7.98 -10.22
N LYS A 345 -14.67 6.66 -10.24
CA LYS A 345 -14.36 5.80 -11.40
C LYS A 345 -15.27 6.10 -12.61
N ALA A 346 -16.48 6.62 -12.40
CA ALA A 346 -17.33 7.11 -13.48
C ALA A 346 -16.78 8.38 -14.14
N VAL A 347 -15.98 9.19 -13.42
CA VAL A 347 -15.29 10.36 -13.95
C VAL A 347 -13.99 9.97 -14.67
N LYS A 348 -13.16 9.14 -14.02
CA LYS A 348 -11.86 8.68 -14.55
C LYS A 348 -11.67 7.22 -14.16
N LYS A 349 -11.89 6.30 -15.11
CA LYS A 349 -11.88 4.84 -14.86
C LYS A 349 -10.55 4.36 -14.27
N ASP A 350 -9.45 4.93 -14.71
CA ASP A 350 -8.08 4.60 -14.31
C ASP A 350 -7.54 5.42 -13.12
N LEU A 351 -8.42 6.10 -12.37
CA LEU A 351 -8.06 6.78 -11.12
C LEU A 351 -7.64 5.75 -10.06
N LEU A 352 -6.51 5.94 -9.37
CA LEU A 352 -6.05 5.08 -8.28
C LEU A 352 -6.66 5.53 -6.94
N ILE A 353 -7.19 4.59 -6.16
CA ILE A 353 -7.76 4.83 -4.83
C ILE A 353 -6.92 4.11 -3.80
N ILE A 354 -6.24 4.87 -2.93
CA ILE A 354 -5.28 4.36 -1.95
C ILE A 354 -5.81 4.65 -0.54
N GLY A 355 -6.14 3.63 0.24
CA GLY A 355 -6.54 3.82 1.64
C GLY A 355 -5.35 4.01 2.57
N GLU A 356 -5.47 4.91 3.55
CA GLU A 356 -4.62 4.86 4.73
C GLU A 356 -5.28 3.98 5.78
N ILE A 357 -4.53 2.98 6.21
CA ILE A 357 -4.89 2.06 7.29
C ILE A 357 -3.61 1.44 7.86
N TRP A 358 -3.48 1.42 9.19
CA TRP A 358 -2.24 1.00 9.84
C TRP A 358 -2.19 -0.50 10.18
N HIS A 359 -3.25 -1.21 9.87
CA HIS A 359 -3.38 -2.63 10.13
C HIS A 359 -3.87 -3.40 8.89
N TYR A 360 -4.35 -4.63 9.06
CA TYR A 360 -4.82 -5.45 7.94
C TYR A 360 -6.08 -4.84 7.28
N ALA A 361 -5.98 -4.59 5.99
CA ALA A 361 -6.98 -3.87 5.21
C ALA A 361 -7.89 -4.77 4.34
N GLY A 362 -7.88 -6.08 4.57
CA GLY A 362 -8.53 -7.04 3.66
C GLY A 362 -9.98 -6.73 3.33
N ASP A 363 -10.74 -6.23 4.31
CA ASP A 363 -12.17 -5.95 4.15
C ASP A 363 -12.45 -4.74 3.23
N PHE A 364 -11.47 -3.82 3.05
CA PHE A 364 -11.56 -2.69 2.12
C PHE A 364 -11.00 -3.01 0.73
N LEU A 365 -10.33 -4.15 0.57
CA LEU A 365 -9.61 -4.56 -0.63
C LEU A 365 -10.32 -5.74 -1.34
N GLU A 366 -11.64 -5.69 -1.39
CA GLU A 366 -12.48 -6.68 -2.05
C GLU A 366 -12.85 -6.29 -3.51
N GLY A 367 -12.36 -5.15 -4.01
CA GLY A 367 -12.53 -4.70 -5.40
C GLY A 367 -13.65 -3.69 -5.63
N ASP A 368 -14.45 -3.36 -4.62
CA ASP A 368 -15.56 -2.44 -4.70
C ASP A 368 -15.39 -1.15 -3.85
N GLU A 369 -14.23 -1.00 -3.18
CA GLU A 369 -13.87 0.17 -2.37
C GLU A 369 -12.52 0.75 -2.81
N TRP A 370 -11.41 0.33 -2.20
CA TRP A 370 -10.07 0.81 -2.52
C TRP A 370 -9.36 -0.11 -3.50
N ASP A 371 -8.44 0.46 -4.28
CA ASP A 371 -7.58 -0.32 -5.16
C ASP A 371 -6.39 -0.92 -4.39
N THR A 372 -5.87 -0.16 -3.43
CA THR A 372 -4.71 -0.53 -2.62
C THR A 372 -4.62 0.33 -1.35
N VAL A 373 -3.57 0.13 -0.57
CA VAL A 373 -3.32 0.86 0.68
C VAL A 373 -1.84 1.23 0.86
N MET A 374 -1.59 2.20 1.74
CA MET A 374 -0.27 2.39 2.33
C MET A 374 0.07 1.16 3.17
N ASN A 375 1.20 0.51 2.90
CA ASN A 375 1.55 -0.78 3.49
C ASN A 375 2.21 -0.64 4.88
N TYR A 376 1.49 -0.11 5.85
CA TYR A 376 1.98 0.00 7.22
C TYR A 376 2.37 -1.35 7.87
N PRO A 377 1.72 -2.49 7.55
CA PRO A 377 2.23 -3.79 7.97
C PRO A 377 3.66 -4.09 7.47
N PHE A 378 4.03 -3.64 6.26
CA PHE A 378 5.42 -3.74 5.78
C PHE A 378 6.36 -2.83 6.59
N TYR A 379 5.97 -1.58 6.82
CA TYR A 379 6.70 -0.61 7.63
C TYR A 379 7.00 -1.15 9.03
N LEU A 380 5.97 -1.62 9.74
CA LEU A 380 6.13 -2.17 11.10
C LEU A 380 7.03 -3.41 11.11
N ASN A 381 6.85 -4.31 10.13
CA ASN A 381 7.67 -5.51 9.99
C ASN A 381 9.15 -5.18 9.76
N LEU A 382 9.42 -4.11 9.00
CA LEU A 382 10.80 -3.66 8.72
C LEU A 382 11.44 -2.98 9.94
N ILE A 383 10.67 -2.19 10.70
CA ILE A 383 11.12 -1.63 12.00
C ILE A 383 11.47 -2.75 12.95
N ASP A 384 10.58 -3.72 13.14
CA ASP A 384 10.80 -4.85 14.04
C ASP A 384 12.04 -5.68 13.63
N LEU A 385 12.37 -5.74 12.33
CA LEU A 385 13.56 -6.46 11.86
C LEU A 385 14.85 -5.66 12.05
N LEU A 386 14.89 -4.39 11.60
CA LEU A 386 16.15 -3.64 11.45
C LEU A 386 16.37 -2.59 12.54
N ALA A 387 15.32 -1.91 13.02
CA ALA A 387 15.45 -0.87 14.03
C ALA A 387 15.41 -1.46 15.43
N ASP A 388 14.36 -2.20 15.74
CA ASP A 388 14.09 -2.75 17.07
C ASP A 388 14.70 -4.15 17.30
N GLU A 389 15.07 -4.85 16.23
CA GLU A 389 15.65 -6.21 16.25
C GLU A 389 14.80 -7.21 17.06
N LYS A 390 13.45 -7.09 16.96
CA LYS A 390 12.48 -7.91 17.72
C LYS A 390 12.12 -9.21 17.02
N ILE A 391 12.30 -9.28 15.70
CA ILE A 391 11.94 -10.46 14.91
C ILE A 391 13.13 -11.00 14.13
N THR A 392 13.09 -12.28 13.81
CA THR A 392 14.11 -12.94 12.97
C THR A 392 13.83 -12.69 11.48
N VAL A 393 14.82 -12.95 10.63
CA VAL A 393 14.66 -12.86 9.16
C VAL A 393 13.61 -13.84 8.64
N SER A 394 13.47 -15.02 9.26
CA SER A 394 12.41 -15.98 8.95
C SER A 394 11.02 -15.42 9.28
N GLN A 395 10.86 -14.80 10.43
CA GLN A 395 9.60 -14.17 10.84
C GLN A 395 9.23 -13.01 9.91
N PHE A 396 10.21 -12.19 9.50
CA PHE A 396 9.99 -11.12 8.52
C PHE A 396 9.38 -11.65 7.21
N VAL A 397 10.00 -12.67 6.61
CA VAL A 397 9.52 -13.27 5.36
C VAL A 397 8.14 -13.92 5.55
N GLN A 398 7.90 -14.58 6.69
CA GLN A 398 6.61 -15.20 7.02
C GLN A 398 5.48 -14.18 7.21
N ASN A 399 5.78 -13.01 7.77
CA ASN A 399 4.82 -11.91 7.91
C ASN A 399 4.42 -11.35 6.53
N LEU A 400 5.36 -11.20 5.60
CA LEU A 400 5.05 -10.86 4.19
C LEU A 400 4.19 -11.95 3.53
N GLY A 401 4.50 -13.21 3.80
CA GLY A 401 3.72 -14.36 3.33
C GLY A 401 2.28 -14.35 3.85
N TYR A 402 2.07 -13.97 5.11
CA TYR A 402 0.74 -13.83 5.70
C TYR A 402 -0.11 -12.79 4.96
N LEU A 403 0.44 -11.61 4.67
CA LEU A 403 -0.26 -10.58 3.90
C LEU A 403 -0.61 -11.09 2.49
N LYS A 404 0.39 -11.61 1.76
CA LYS A 404 0.21 -12.13 0.41
C LYS A 404 -0.84 -13.24 0.35
N GLY A 405 -0.85 -14.14 1.33
CA GLY A 405 -1.77 -15.28 1.39
C GLY A 405 -3.23 -14.89 1.58
N ARG A 406 -3.52 -13.70 2.10
CA ARG A 406 -4.86 -13.24 2.49
C ARG A 406 -5.42 -12.09 1.67
N LEU A 407 -4.59 -11.42 0.87
CA LEU A 407 -5.03 -10.31 0.04
C LEU A 407 -5.33 -10.75 -1.38
N HIS A 408 -6.20 -9.99 -2.05
CA HIS A 408 -6.48 -10.19 -3.46
C HIS A 408 -5.20 -10.04 -4.28
N LYS A 409 -5.03 -10.90 -5.28
CA LYS A 409 -3.83 -10.94 -6.13
C LYS A 409 -3.55 -9.61 -6.84
N ASN A 410 -4.58 -8.85 -7.22
CA ASN A 410 -4.43 -7.58 -7.93
C ASN A 410 -4.04 -6.42 -7.02
N CYS A 411 -4.37 -6.46 -5.72
CA CYS A 411 -4.05 -5.36 -4.82
C CYS A 411 -2.64 -5.46 -4.21
N TYR A 412 -2.17 -6.69 -3.89
CA TYR A 412 -0.87 -6.87 -3.24
C TYR A 412 0.32 -6.23 -3.99
N PRO A 413 0.42 -6.32 -5.35
CA PRO A 413 1.49 -5.66 -6.09
C PRO A 413 1.40 -4.13 -6.11
N LEU A 414 0.27 -3.56 -5.72
CA LEU A 414 0.05 -2.10 -5.70
C LEU A 414 0.18 -1.49 -4.31
N MET A 415 0.36 -2.29 -3.25
CA MET A 415 0.51 -1.77 -1.89
C MET A 415 1.73 -0.85 -1.81
N TRP A 416 1.55 0.33 -1.20
CA TRP A 416 2.62 1.31 -1.09
C TRP A 416 3.58 0.94 0.04
N ASN A 417 4.68 0.28 -0.31
CA ASN A 417 5.72 -0.06 0.64
C ASN A 417 6.46 1.19 1.08
N LEU A 418 6.35 1.52 2.37
CA LEU A 418 7.01 2.68 2.97
C LEU A 418 7.99 2.22 4.06
N ILE A 419 9.05 2.98 4.28
CA ILE A 419 9.95 2.82 5.42
C ILE A 419 9.70 3.90 6.48
N ASP A 420 9.11 5.00 6.08
CA ASP A 420 8.57 6.09 6.89
C ASP A 420 7.60 6.96 6.09
N SER A 421 7.07 8.00 6.71
CA SER A 421 6.16 8.96 6.11
C SER A 421 6.16 10.26 6.90
N HIS A 422 5.30 11.21 6.51
CA HIS A 422 5.08 12.46 7.25
C HIS A 422 4.42 12.26 8.64
N ASP A 423 3.90 11.05 8.95
CA ASP A 423 3.23 10.71 10.22
C ASP A 423 4.13 9.90 11.17
N THR A 424 5.32 9.54 10.73
CA THR A 424 6.25 8.71 11.50
C THR A 424 7.59 9.39 11.67
N ALA A 425 8.37 8.96 12.66
CA ALA A 425 9.79 9.29 12.67
C ALA A 425 10.47 8.73 11.40
N ARG A 426 11.47 9.43 10.90
CA ARG A 426 12.25 8.92 9.77
C ARG A 426 12.97 7.63 10.14
N PHE A 427 13.06 6.71 9.19
CA PHE A 427 13.66 5.39 9.43
C PHE A 427 15.12 5.50 9.91
N LEU A 428 15.87 6.44 9.36
CA LEU A 428 17.23 6.73 9.81
C LEU A 428 17.29 7.04 11.32
N HIS A 429 16.36 7.89 11.80
CA HIS A 429 16.27 8.24 13.22
C HIS A 429 15.95 7.02 14.08
N LEU A 430 14.99 6.18 13.66
CA LEU A 430 14.64 4.93 14.36
C LEU A 430 15.83 3.95 14.43
N CYS A 431 16.74 4.01 13.48
CA CYS A 431 17.97 3.23 13.46
C CYS A 431 19.17 3.90 14.17
N ASN A 432 18.94 4.94 15.01
CA ASN A 432 19.99 5.71 15.68
C ASN A 432 21.05 6.26 14.70
N ASP A 433 20.58 6.84 13.61
CA ASP A 433 21.36 7.43 12.51
C ASP A 433 22.33 6.45 11.81
N ASN A 434 22.01 5.14 11.87
CA ASN A 434 22.76 4.11 11.15
C ASN A 434 22.35 4.06 9.67
N LYS A 435 23.08 4.79 8.84
CA LYS A 435 22.84 4.86 7.39
C LYS A 435 22.89 3.49 6.68
N LYS A 436 23.68 2.52 7.19
CA LYS A 436 23.70 1.16 6.59
C LYS A 436 22.37 0.44 6.77
N LYS A 437 21.70 0.62 7.91
CA LYS A 437 20.35 0.06 8.11
C LYS A 437 19.32 0.70 7.18
N GLN A 438 19.39 2.02 6.96
CA GLN A 438 18.54 2.70 5.97
C GLN A 438 18.85 2.24 4.54
N HIS A 439 20.11 2.05 4.20
CA HIS A 439 20.57 1.51 2.93
C HIS A 439 19.92 0.13 2.64
N LEU A 440 19.93 -0.77 3.63
CA LEU A 440 19.27 -2.07 3.50
C LEU A 440 17.73 -1.94 3.48
N ALA A 441 17.15 -1.02 4.26
CA ALA A 441 15.71 -0.78 4.25
C ALA A 441 15.22 -0.31 2.88
N ALA A 442 15.96 0.60 2.23
CA ALA A 442 15.70 1.03 0.85
C ALA A 442 15.74 -0.16 -0.14
N ALA A 443 16.69 -1.09 0.05
CA ALA A 443 16.74 -2.30 -0.78
C ALA A 443 15.49 -3.18 -0.58
N PHE A 444 15.01 -3.39 0.65
CA PHE A 444 13.75 -4.09 0.91
C PHE A 444 12.55 -3.37 0.27
N GLN A 445 12.46 -2.05 0.44
CA GLN A 445 11.38 -1.22 -0.09
C GLN A 445 11.29 -1.33 -1.62
N LEU A 446 12.42 -1.24 -2.30
CA LEU A 446 12.50 -1.14 -3.76
C LEU A 446 12.57 -2.50 -4.47
N LEU A 447 13.10 -3.55 -3.84
CA LEU A 447 13.27 -4.86 -4.45
C LEU A 447 12.14 -5.86 -4.14
N LEU A 448 11.30 -5.60 -3.15
CA LEU A 448 10.15 -6.46 -2.88
C LEU A 448 8.91 -6.04 -3.69
N PRO A 449 7.93 -6.97 -3.91
CA PRO A 449 6.66 -6.64 -4.55
C PRO A 449 5.89 -5.57 -3.78
N GLY A 450 5.23 -4.69 -4.52
CA GLY A 450 4.53 -3.51 -4.04
C GLY A 450 4.98 -2.29 -4.82
N MET A 451 4.36 -1.14 -4.60
CA MET A 451 4.81 0.16 -5.08
C MET A 451 5.66 0.81 -3.98
N PRO A 452 6.97 0.97 -4.12
CA PRO A 452 7.76 1.68 -3.12
C PRO A 452 7.30 3.14 -3.03
N MET A 453 7.02 3.63 -1.82
CA MET A 453 6.73 5.03 -1.54
C MET A 453 7.92 5.64 -0.77
N ILE A 454 8.69 6.45 -1.45
CA ILE A 454 9.84 7.17 -0.88
C ILE A 454 9.32 8.48 -0.30
N TYR A 455 9.57 8.75 0.96
CA TYR A 455 9.29 10.04 1.58
C TYR A 455 10.41 11.01 1.24
N TYR A 456 10.08 12.23 0.79
CA TYR A 456 11.08 13.21 0.34
C TYR A 456 12.24 13.35 1.33
N GLY A 457 13.46 13.32 0.83
CA GLY A 457 14.68 13.43 1.62
C GLY A 457 15.27 12.11 2.12
N ASP A 458 14.57 10.98 2.03
CA ASP A 458 15.13 9.67 2.36
C ASP A 458 16.30 9.34 1.46
N GLU A 459 16.21 9.73 0.20
CA GLU A 459 17.28 9.58 -0.79
C GLU A 459 18.55 10.37 -0.45
N TYR A 460 18.44 11.33 0.47
CA TYR A 460 19.59 12.09 1.00
C TYR A 460 19.91 11.76 2.46
N ALA A 461 19.33 10.68 2.99
CA ALA A 461 19.49 10.27 4.39
C ALA A 461 19.13 11.39 5.39
N MET A 462 18.00 12.08 5.15
CA MET A 462 17.49 13.10 6.07
C MET A 462 17.09 12.47 7.40
N PRO A 463 17.57 12.99 8.54
CA PRO A 463 17.10 12.58 9.84
C PRO A 463 15.85 13.36 10.25
N GLY A 464 15.10 12.86 11.23
CA GLY A 464 13.98 13.55 11.85
C GLY A 464 13.26 12.62 12.84
N ALA A 465 12.98 13.12 14.04
CA ALA A 465 12.18 12.43 15.06
C ALA A 465 10.69 12.44 14.64
N ASN A 466 9.81 12.05 15.57
CA ASN A 466 8.37 12.09 15.31
C ASN A 466 7.90 13.49 14.88
N ASP A 467 6.70 13.54 14.28
CA ASP A 467 6.00 14.79 13.92
C ASP A 467 6.12 15.83 15.05
N PRO A 468 6.51 17.10 14.76
CA PRO A 468 6.74 17.67 13.42
C PRO A 468 8.16 17.50 12.86
N ASP A 469 9.11 16.95 13.60
CA ASP A 469 10.53 16.95 13.23
C ASP A 469 10.85 16.07 12.00
N CYS A 470 10.04 15.07 11.69
CA CYS A 470 10.15 14.31 10.45
C CYS A 470 9.87 15.15 9.18
N ARG A 471 9.27 16.35 9.34
CA ARG A 471 8.84 17.26 8.27
C ARG A 471 9.79 18.46 8.11
N ARG A 472 11.12 18.24 8.19
CA ARG A 472 12.14 19.28 7.96
C ARG A 472 12.16 19.71 6.49
N GLY A 473 12.78 20.89 6.21
CA GLY A 473 12.97 21.38 4.84
C GLY A 473 13.85 20.41 4.02
N MET A 474 13.47 20.20 2.74
CA MET A 474 14.19 19.34 1.82
C MET A 474 15.65 19.76 1.66
N TYR A 475 16.58 18.81 1.54
CA TYR A 475 18.01 19.05 1.39
C TYR A 475 18.38 19.41 -0.06
N TRP A 476 18.14 20.69 -0.45
CA TRP A 476 18.50 21.20 -1.78
C TRP A 476 19.97 21.61 -1.89
N ASP A 477 20.60 22.09 -0.81
CA ASP A 477 22.02 22.43 -0.82
C ASP A 477 22.87 21.17 -0.73
N GLU A 478 23.87 21.06 -1.63
CA GLU A 478 24.75 19.88 -1.74
C GLU A 478 25.49 19.50 -0.44
N GLU A 479 25.74 20.48 0.45
CA GLU A 479 26.43 20.24 1.71
C GLU A 479 25.64 19.39 2.72
N TYR A 480 24.28 19.30 2.54
CA TYR A 480 23.40 18.47 3.37
C TYR A 480 23.10 17.13 2.74
N GLN A 481 23.38 16.97 1.45
CA GLN A 481 23.02 15.77 0.68
C GLN A 481 23.98 14.61 0.89
N ASP A 482 23.46 13.45 1.22
CA ASP A 482 24.20 12.18 1.11
C ASP A 482 24.11 11.66 -0.32
N LYS A 483 25.15 11.96 -1.11
CA LYS A 483 25.21 11.57 -2.53
C LYS A 483 25.32 10.05 -2.72
N GLU A 484 25.92 9.33 -1.76
CA GLU A 484 26.02 7.85 -1.83
C GLU A 484 24.63 7.22 -1.66
N MET A 485 23.84 7.72 -0.72
CA MET A 485 22.45 7.27 -0.53
C MET A 485 21.58 7.60 -1.75
N TYR A 486 21.72 8.80 -2.33
CA TYR A 486 21.00 9.19 -3.55
C TYR A 486 21.30 8.25 -4.73
N GLU A 487 22.56 7.96 -5.00
CA GLU A 487 22.95 7.04 -6.07
C GLU A 487 22.47 5.60 -5.78
N TRP A 488 22.40 5.21 -4.51
CA TRP A 488 21.84 3.92 -4.12
C TRP A 488 20.35 3.81 -4.44
N TYR A 489 19.53 4.78 -4.03
CA TYR A 489 18.10 4.83 -4.38
C TYR A 489 17.91 4.80 -5.90
N LYS A 490 18.64 5.62 -6.61
CA LYS A 490 18.60 5.69 -8.07
C LYS A 490 18.95 4.35 -8.71
N ARG A 491 19.97 3.68 -8.19
CA ARG A 491 20.38 2.34 -8.68
C ARG A 491 19.32 1.28 -8.41
N LEU A 492 18.76 1.24 -7.23
CA LEU A 492 17.68 0.32 -6.88
C LEU A 492 16.44 0.52 -7.78
N ILE A 493 16.06 1.77 -8.02
CA ILE A 493 14.95 2.12 -8.91
C ILE A 493 15.24 1.64 -10.34
N GLN A 494 16.45 1.88 -10.84
CA GLN A 494 16.86 1.46 -12.17
C GLN A 494 16.80 -0.07 -12.31
N VAL A 495 17.37 -0.81 -11.36
CA VAL A 495 17.37 -2.28 -11.36
C VAL A 495 15.93 -2.82 -11.29
N ARG A 496 15.09 -2.27 -10.41
CA ARG A 496 13.68 -2.62 -10.32
C ARG A 496 12.95 -2.46 -11.67
N LYS A 497 13.13 -1.31 -12.33
CA LYS A 497 12.43 -0.99 -13.60
C LYS A 497 12.95 -1.78 -14.78
N SER A 498 14.24 -2.12 -14.79
CA SER A 498 14.86 -2.85 -15.89
C SER A 498 14.62 -4.36 -15.85
N HIS A 499 14.24 -4.91 -14.68
CA HIS A 499 14.11 -6.35 -14.46
C HIS A 499 12.73 -6.67 -13.86
N ALA A 500 11.72 -6.85 -14.71
CA ALA A 500 10.36 -7.18 -14.29
C ALA A 500 10.29 -8.43 -13.39
N CYS A 501 11.26 -9.35 -13.52
CA CYS A 501 11.41 -10.52 -12.68
C CYS A 501 11.46 -10.19 -11.17
N ILE A 502 12.02 -9.04 -10.78
CA ILE A 502 12.14 -8.60 -9.39
C ILE A 502 10.76 -8.45 -8.73
N VAL A 503 9.79 -7.92 -9.46
CA VAL A 503 8.45 -7.60 -8.92
C VAL A 503 7.38 -8.59 -9.36
N GLU A 504 7.38 -8.95 -10.65
CA GLU A 504 6.33 -9.75 -11.29
C GLU A 504 6.66 -11.25 -11.29
N GLY A 505 7.93 -11.61 -11.12
CA GLY A 505 8.36 -13.00 -11.13
C GLY A 505 7.71 -13.85 -10.04
N GLU A 506 7.47 -15.13 -10.33
CA GLU A 506 7.06 -16.09 -9.30
C GLU A 506 8.20 -16.29 -8.28
N LEU A 507 7.86 -16.43 -7.00
CA LEU A 507 8.83 -16.81 -5.96
C LEU A 507 9.19 -18.30 -6.16
N ALA A 508 10.36 -18.54 -6.73
CA ALA A 508 10.87 -19.89 -7.04
C ALA A 508 11.63 -20.52 -5.87
N GLY A 509 12.13 -19.71 -4.94
CA GLY A 509 12.82 -20.16 -3.74
C GLY A 509 12.94 -19.07 -2.69
N SER A 510 12.98 -19.50 -1.43
CA SER A 510 13.23 -18.61 -0.29
C SER A 510 14.08 -19.37 0.73
N VAL A 511 15.22 -18.80 1.10
CA VAL A 511 16.09 -19.32 2.14
C VAL A 511 16.33 -18.22 3.17
N THR A 512 16.12 -18.53 4.43
CA THR A 512 16.37 -17.64 5.56
C THR A 512 17.23 -18.36 6.58
N GLU A 513 18.28 -17.67 7.06
CA GLU A 513 19.19 -18.20 8.07
C GLU A 513 19.20 -17.24 9.27
N ASP A 514 18.42 -17.57 10.30
CA ASP A 514 18.19 -16.69 11.44
C ASP A 514 19.48 -16.39 12.23
N GLU A 515 20.37 -17.39 12.43
CA GLU A 515 21.65 -17.21 13.11
C GLU A 515 22.61 -16.32 12.33
N GLU A 516 22.56 -16.37 10.99
CA GLU A 516 23.38 -15.56 10.12
C GLU A 516 22.74 -14.19 9.80
N GLY A 517 21.45 -14.03 10.03
CA GLY A 517 20.69 -12.83 9.70
C GLY A 517 20.55 -12.60 8.20
N THR A 518 20.40 -13.67 7.41
CA THR A 518 20.39 -13.56 5.94
C THR A 518 19.10 -14.05 5.30
N ILE A 519 18.72 -13.41 4.19
CA ILE A 519 17.57 -13.76 3.36
C ILE A 519 18.04 -13.89 1.91
N VAL A 520 17.66 -14.98 1.25
CA VAL A 520 17.81 -15.15 -0.20
C VAL A 520 16.43 -15.44 -0.79
N LEU A 521 15.97 -14.61 -1.70
CA LEU A 521 14.72 -14.79 -2.44
C LEU A 521 15.04 -15.01 -3.91
N ILE A 522 14.61 -16.13 -4.47
CA ILE A 522 14.79 -16.44 -5.89
C ILE A 522 13.47 -16.19 -6.61
N ARG A 523 13.50 -15.35 -7.63
CA ARG A 523 12.33 -15.04 -8.47
C ARG A 523 12.59 -15.45 -9.90
N LYS A 524 11.52 -15.87 -10.57
CA LYS A 524 11.59 -16.32 -11.96
C LYS A 524 10.45 -15.72 -12.79
N ASN A 525 10.81 -15.15 -13.95
CA ASN A 525 9.87 -14.66 -14.96
C ASN A 525 10.35 -15.09 -16.36
N GLY A 526 9.67 -16.07 -16.96
CA GLY A 526 10.10 -16.65 -18.23
C GLY A 526 11.48 -17.30 -18.11
N GLU A 527 12.44 -16.80 -18.88
CA GLU A 527 13.83 -17.27 -18.88
C GLU A 527 14.69 -16.57 -17.82
N GLU A 528 14.26 -15.41 -17.35
CA GLU A 528 15.00 -14.64 -16.35
C GLU A 528 14.80 -15.24 -14.95
N THR A 529 15.91 -15.47 -14.26
CA THR A 529 15.92 -15.90 -12.85
C THR A 529 16.88 -15.02 -12.07
N ILE A 530 16.41 -14.44 -10.97
CA ILE A 530 17.17 -13.51 -10.13
C ILE A 530 17.14 -14.00 -8.68
N ALA A 531 18.32 -14.00 -8.04
CA ALA A 531 18.45 -14.13 -6.59
C ALA A 531 18.67 -12.75 -5.97
N MET A 532 17.79 -12.37 -5.04
CA MET A 532 17.93 -11.19 -4.20
C MET A 532 18.44 -11.65 -2.83
N ILE A 533 19.60 -11.12 -2.45
CA ILE A 533 20.30 -11.46 -1.21
C ILE A 533 20.25 -10.24 -0.29
N PHE A 534 19.82 -10.42 0.94
CA PHE A 534 19.80 -9.38 1.97
C PHE A 534 20.57 -9.87 3.19
N ASN A 535 21.58 -9.11 3.60
CA ASN A 535 22.35 -9.36 4.81
C ASN A 535 21.90 -8.39 5.90
N CYS A 536 21.08 -8.86 6.82
CA CYS A 536 20.55 -8.08 7.94
C CYS A 536 21.49 -8.06 9.16
N SER A 537 22.65 -8.73 9.09
CA SER A 537 23.65 -8.72 10.15
C SER A 537 24.64 -7.54 9.99
N SER A 538 25.37 -7.22 11.05
CA SER A 538 26.39 -6.16 11.01
C SER A 538 27.71 -6.58 10.36
N SER A 539 27.91 -7.87 10.06
CA SER A 539 29.14 -8.43 9.49
C SER A 539 28.93 -8.90 8.06
N ALA A 540 29.99 -8.87 7.26
CA ALA A 540 29.96 -9.42 5.92
C ALA A 540 29.67 -10.92 5.91
N LYS A 541 28.88 -11.39 4.93
CA LYS A 541 28.50 -12.80 4.75
C LYS A 541 28.90 -13.30 3.36
N LYS A 542 29.20 -14.60 3.26
CA LYS A 542 29.61 -15.24 2.01
C LYS A 542 28.51 -16.11 1.43
N PHE A 543 28.28 -15.94 0.14
CA PHE A 543 27.30 -16.66 -0.68
C PHE A 543 28.03 -17.31 -1.87
N ASN A 544 28.83 -18.34 -1.60
CA ASN A 544 29.75 -18.96 -2.54
C ASN A 544 29.03 -19.58 -3.76
N GLU A 545 27.78 -20.03 -3.61
CA GLU A 545 26.96 -20.61 -4.67
C GLU A 545 26.61 -19.61 -5.78
N TYR A 546 26.68 -18.30 -5.50
CA TYR A 546 26.40 -17.24 -6.47
C TYR A 546 27.67 -16.58 -7.03
N THR A 547 28.86 -17.00 -6.60
CA THR A 547 30.14 -16.47 -7.07
C THR A 547 30.26 -16.60 -8.60
N GLN A 548 30.91 -15.64 -9.24
CA GLN A 548 31.08 -15.53 -10.70
C GLN A 548 29.81 -15.22 -11.50
N LYS A 549 28.66 -14.99 -10.83
CA LYS A 549 27.44 -14.47 -11.45
C LYS A 549 27.48 -12.95 -11.54
N TYR A 550 26.60 -12.35 -12.34
CA TYR A 550 26.53 -10.91 -12.49
C TYR A 550 25.64 -10.28 -11.41
N ASN A 551 26.17 -9.28 -10.69
CA ASN A 551 25.42 -8.51 -9.71
C ASN A 551 24.89 -7.23 -10.34
N LEU A 552 23.57 -7.09 -10.40
CA LEU A 552 22.89 -5.95 -10.99
C LEU A 552 23.12 -4.64 -10.21
N LEU A 553 23.33 -4.70 -8.89
CA LEU A 553 23.51 -3.50 -8.07
C LEU A 553 24.90 -2.87 -8.25
N THR A 554 25.93 -3.69 -8.44
CA THR A 554 27.31 -3.24 -8.59
C THR A 554 27.79 -3.21 -10.04
N GLU A 555 27.01 -3.78 -10.98
CA GLU A 555 27.37 -3.96 -12.41
C GLU A 555 28.66 -4.76 -12.63
N ASN A 556 28.98 -5.63 -11.71
CA ASN A 556 30.21 -6.42 -11.73
C ASN A 556 29.93 -7.91 -11.51
N THR A 557 30.96 -8.71 -11.77
CA THR A 557 30.97 -10.12 -11.35
C THR A 557 30.92 -10.19 -9.82
N PHE A 558 29.98 -10.94 -9.28
CA PHE A 558 29.83 -11.13 -7.84
C PHE A 558 30.96 -11.98 -7.28
N ASP A 559 31.65 -11.48 -6.28
CA ASP A 559 32.76 -12.16 -5.61
C ASP A 559 32.31 -13.12 -4.49
N GLY A 560 31.01 -13.18 -4.24
CA GLY A 560 30.40 -14.00 -3.19
C GLY A 560 30.25 -13.30 -1.84
N ASN A 561 30.62 -12.02 -1.72
CA ASN A 561 30.56 -11.28 -0.49
C ASN A 561 29.43 -10.25 -0.45
N VAL A 562 28.65 -10.18 0.63
CA VAL A 562 27.67 -9.12 0.90
C VAL A 562 28.01 -8.50 2.25
N GLU A 563 28.28 -7.21 2.24
CA GLU A 563 28.65 -6.45 3.43
C GLU A 563 27.51 -6.44 4.48
N GLY A 564 27.83 -6.04 5.71
CA GLY A 564 26.83 -5.94 6.77
C GLY A 564 25.82 -4.83 6.48
N PHE A 565 24.51 -5.13 6.64
CA PHE A 565 23.37 -4.29 6.28
C PHE A 565 23.38 -3.86 4.81
N ASP A 566 23.58 -4.83 3.93
CA ASP A 566 23.66 -4.60 2.48
C ASP A 566 22.87 -5.66 1.71
N ALA A 567 22.74 -5.48 0.40
CA ALA A 567 22.03 -6.36 -0.51
C ALA A 567 22.81 -6.64 -1.81
N ALA A 568 22.49 -7.76 -2.46
CA ALA A 568 22.95 -8.08 -3.80
C ALA A 568 21.79 -8.62 -4.65
N VAL A 569 21.82 -8.34 -5.96
CA VAL A 569 20.83 -8.81 -6.93
C VAL A 569 21.55 -9.54 -8.04
N ILE A 570 21.44 -10.85 -8.05
CA ILE A 570 22.26 -11.75 -8.85
C ILE A 570 21.44 -12.37 -9.97
N VAL A 571 21.91 -12.27 -11.20
CA VAL A 571 21.34 -12.98 -12.37
C VAL A 571 21.83 -14.43 -12.34
N LEU A 572 20.90 -15.42 -12.35
CA LEU A 572 21.20 -16.85 -12.21
C LEU A 572 21.36 -17.57 -13.55
#